data_c755a489698fb2ccc4b60a70ff2c45c9
#
_entry.id   c755a489698fb2ccc4b60a70ff2c45c9
#
_cell.length_a   1.000
_cell.length_b   1.000
_cell.length_c   1.000
_cell.angle_alpha   90.00
_cell.angle_beta   90.00
_cell.angle_gamma   90.00
#
_symmetry.space_group_name_H-M   'P 1'
#
loop_
_entity.id
_entity.type
_entity.pdbx_description
1 polymer ?
#
loop_
_entity_poly.entity_id
_entity_poly.type
_entity_poly.pdbx_seq_one_letter_code
_entity_poly.pdbx_strand_id
1 'polypeptide(L)'
;MASNDSSRLKKLLLPAPPAKGPVKRKISLIVYDFDGTLVDTLFDIADAVNLSLNELGLRTLSRETIRKYVGKGVERLMAQSINGYADLSRAVELFRKHYSENLMNHTRFYPSGREILDHFRDKKQAICSNKPEDFVRRILQSLESLDPFDAILGGDSVKSKKPDPEGMLHLLDRFQCAPEMAVLVGDSPVDIETGKRAGVYTCVVNYGLGDPKEIASVGPDCSIDHLSELKDLFY
;
A
#
# COMPACT_ATOMS: atom_id res chain seq x y z
N MET A 1 38.53 53.01 35.56
CA MET A 1 37.26 52.69 36.20
C MET A 1 36.21 52.45 35.08
N ALA A 2 35.96 51.25 34.71
CA ALA A 2 34.92 50.88 33.73
C ALA A 2 34.13 49.77 34.38
N SER A 3 32.91 50.11 34.79
CA SER A 3 31.94 49.19 35.41
C SER A 3 31.31 48.31 34.34
N ASN A 4 31.47 47.04 34.54
CA ASN A 4 30.89 45.97 33.71
C ASN A 4 29.40 45.85 34.02
N ASP A 5 28.56 46.24 33.09
CA ASP A 5 27.09 46.06 33.18
C ASP A 5 26.68 44.73 32.48
N SER A 6 26.74 43.64 33.27
CA SER A 6 26.44 42.26 32.83
C SER A 6 24.95 41.88 33.01
N SER A 7 24.06 42.85 33.19
CA SER A 7 22.67 42.57 33.62
C SER A 7 21.60 42.67 32.55
N ARG A 8 21.94 42.76 31.26
CA ARG A 8 20.95 43.05 30.21
C ARG A 8 20.75 41.97 29.10
N LEU A 9 20.91 40.71 29.37
CA LEU A 9 20.53 39.66 28.37
C LEU A 9 19.94 38.38 29.02
N LYS A 10 19.03 38.53 29.99
CA LYS A 10 18.06 37.45 30.22
C LYS A 10 16.89 37.65 29.24
N LYS A 11 17.11 37.27 27.97
CA LYS A 11 16.03 37.08 27.01
C LYS A 11 15.11 35.99 27.58
N LEU A 12 13.87 36.36 27.97
CA LEU A 12 12.82 35.43 28.31
C LEU A 12 12.67 34.45 27.14
N LEU A 13 13.22 33.28 27.30
CA LEU A 13 12.83 32.12 26.51
C LEU A 13 11.40 31.77 26.97
N LEU A 14 10.39 32.28 26.26
CA LEU A 14 9.05 31.74 26.34
C LEU A 14 9.17 30.25 25.99
N PRO A 15 8.59 29.35 26.79
CA PRO A 15 8.53 27.94 26.43
C PRO A 15 7.90 27.85 25.04
N ALA A 16 8.52 27.09 24.15
CA ALA A 16 7.93 26.78 22.86
C ALA A 16 6.48 26.28 23.09
N PRO A 17 5.49 26.75 22.32
CA PRO A 17 4.16 26.24 22.46
C PRO A 17 4.22 24.71 22.33
N PRO A 18 3.42 23.96 23.14
CA PRO A 18 3.38 22.52 23.05
C PRO A 18 3.11 22.17 21.59
N ALA A 19 3.92 21.28 21.03
CA ALA A 19 3.70 20.75 19.69
C ALA A 19 2.24 20.24 19.68
N LYS A 20 1.37 20.89 18.92
CA LYS A 20 0.03 20.40 18.68
C LYS A 20 0.25 19.05 18.02
N GLY A 21 -0.15 17.97 18.68
CA GLY A 21 -0.16 16.64 18.08
C GLY A 21 -0.86 16.71 16.70
N PRO A 22 -0.59 15.78 15.80
CA PRO A 22 -1.18 15.81 14.47
C PRO A 22 -2.69 16.02 14.59
N VAL A 23 -3.20 17.05 13.90
CA VAL A 23 -4.65 17.33 13.89
C VAL A 23 -5.30 16.18 13.17
N LYS A 24 -6.05 15.34 13.89
CA LYS A 24 -6.77 14.20 13.29
C LYS A 24 -7.68 14.70 12.17
N ARG A 25 -7.64 14.02 11.05
CA ARG A 25 -8.46 14.32 9.87
C ARG A 25 -9.75 13.51 9.89
N LYS A 26 -10.87 14.17 9.65
CA LYS A 26 -12.15 13.50 9.45
C LYS A 26 -12.16 12.79 8.10
N ILE A 27 -12.54 11.52 8.10
CA ILE A 27 -12.70 10.72 6.89
C ILE A 27 -13.99 9.90 6.96
N SER A 28 -14.49 9.50 5.80
CA SER A 28 -15.63 8.58 5.65
C SER A 28 -15.29 7.35 4.83
N LEU A 29 -14.18 7.39 4.07
CA LEU A 29 -13.70 6.28 3.25
C LEU A 29 -12.21 6.06 3.47
N ILE A 30 -11.84 4.82 3.77
CA ILE A 30 -10.46 4.37 3.79
C ILE A 30 -10.29 3.34 2.67
N VAL A 31 -9.34 3.58 1.78
CA VAL A 31 -8.96 2.65 0.72
C VAL A 31 -7.55 2.16 0.98
N TYR A 32 -7.36 0.87 0.96
CA TYR A 32 -6.06 0.23 1.17
C TYR A 32 -5.54 -0.38 -0.13
N ASP A 33 -4.25 -0.24 -0.40
CA ASP A 33 -3.59 -1.25 -1.23
C ASP A 33 -3.48 -2.56 -0.45
N PHE A 34 -3.10 -3.64 -1.13
CA PHE A 34 -3.11 -4.98 -0.57
C PHE A 34 -1.70 -5.50 -0.28
N ASP A 35 -0.92 -5.78 -1.34
CA ASP A 35 0.42 -6.37 -1.24
C ASP A 35 1.42 -5.33 -0.69
N GLY A 36 2.05 -5.60 0.44
CA GLY A 36 2.99 -4.65 1.06
C GLY A 36 2.34 -3.60 1.96
N THR A 37 1.01 -3.50 1.97
CA THR A 37 0.26 -2.54 2.81
C THR A 37 -0.51 -3.23 3.92
N LEU A 38 -1.56 -3.98 3.60
CA LEU A 38 -2.32 -4.75 4.58
C LEU A 38 -1.74 -6.13 4.82
N VAL A 39 -1.22 -6.77 3.76
CA VAL A 39 -0.83 -8.18 3.75
C VAL A 39 0.59 -8.34 3.23
N ASP A 40 1.41 -9.08 3.97
CA ASP A 40 2.74 -9.52 3.55
C ASP A 40 2.59 -10.76 2.65
N THR A 41 2.69 -10.55 1.35
CA THR A 41 2.53 -11.57 0.31
C THR A 41 3.82 -11.87 -0.42
N LEU A 42 4.91 -11.17 -0.12
CA LEU A 42 6.15 -11.20 -0.91
C LEU A 42 6.74 -12.59 -1.04
N PHE A 43 6.70 -13.39 0.03
CA PHE A 43 7.29 -14.75 0.02
C PHE A 43 6.58 -15.64 -0.98
N ASP A 44 5.25 -15.71 -0.92
CA ASP A 44 4.46 -16.58 -1.80
C ASP A 44 4.48 -16.10 -3.25
N ILE A 45 4.54 -14.78 -3.48
CA ILE A 45 4.76 -14.21 -4.82
C ILE A 45 6.13 -14.62 -5.36
N ALA A 46 7.20 -14.51 -4.56
CA ALA A 46 8.55 -14.84 -4.98
C ALA A 46 8.70 -16.32 -5.28
N ASP A 47 8.10 -17.19 -4.49
CA ASP A 47 8.10 -18.63 -4.70
C ASP A 47 7.37 -18.97 -6.00
N ALA A 48 6.20 -18.39 -6.25
CA ALA A 48 5.45 -18.61 -7.49
C ALA A 48 6.21 -18.13 -8.74
N VAL A 49 6.89 -16.96 -8.66
CA VAL A 49 7.78 -16.48 -9.73
C VAL A 49 8.88 -17.50 -10.00
N ASN A 50 9.56 -17.95 -8.96
CA ASN A 50 10.70 -18.86 -9.11
C ASN A 50 10.28 -20.26 -9.58
N LEU A 51 9.13 -20.79 -9.16
CA LEU A 51 8.56 -22.01 -9.70
C LEU A 51 8.27 -21.87 -11.21
N SER A 52 7.72 -20.72 -11.61
CA SER A 52 7.45 -20.43 -13.03
C SER A 52 8.73 -20.33 -13.85
N LEU A 53 9.75 -19.64 -13.32
CA LEU A 53 11.05 -19.55 -13.99
C LEU A 53 11.71 -20.91 -14.15
N ASN A 54 11.66 -21.77 -13.13
CA ASN A 54 12.18 -23.15 -13.21
C ASN A 54 11.45 -23.96 -14.29
N GLU A 55 10.12 -23.88 -14.38
CA GLU A 55 9.33 -24.61 -15.39
C GLU A 55 9.62 -24.09 -16.82
N LEU A 56 10.06 -22.83 -16.95
CA LEU A 56 10.52 -22.23 -18.20
C LEU A 56 12.01 -22.50 -18.51
N GLY A 57 12.72 -23.23 -17.65
CA GLY A 57 14.15 -23.47 -17.81
C GLY A 57 15.05 -22.25 -17.57
N LEU A 58 14.52 -21.22 -16.88
CA LEU A 58 15.23 -19.99 -16.56
C LEU A 58 15.82 -20.03 -15.15
N ARG A 59 16.82 -19.18 -14.90
CA ARG A 59 17.42 -19.03 -13.58
C ARG A 59 16.44 -18.34 -12.62
N THR A 60 16.39 -18.82 -11.39
CA THR A 60 15.64 -18.18 -10.32
C THR A 60 16.22 -16.81 -9.96
N LEU A 61 15.36 -15.94 -9.42
CA LEU A 61 15.71 -14.61 -8.96
C LEU A 61 15.70 -14.54 -7.43
N SER A 62 16.53 -13.65 -6.87
CA SER A 62 16.47 -13.37 -5.44
C SER A 62 15.16 -12.71 -5.08
N ARG A 63 14.69 -12.92 -3.84
CA ARG A 63 13.48 -12.25 -3.34
C ARG A 63 13.58 -10.72 -3.39
N GLU A 64 14.76 -10.19 -3.14
CA GLU A 64 15.03 -8.76 -3.24
C GLU A 64 14.84 -8.22 -4.66
N THR A 65 15.23 -8.99 -5.68
CA THR A 65 14.99 -8.64 -7.08
C THR A 65 13.49 -8.66 -7.40
N ILE A 66 12.79 -9.72 -6.99
CA ILE A 66 11.35 -9.87 -7.23
C ILE A 66 10.56 -8.79 -6.51
N ARG A 67 10.95 -8.41 -5.28
CA ARG A 67 10.34 -7.31 -4.52
C ARG A 67 10.20 -6.03 -5.35
N LYS A 68 11.23 -5.67 -6.14
CA LYS A 68 11.23 -4.48 -6.99
C LYS A 68 10.23 -4.54 -8.15
N TYR A 69 9.73 -5.73 -8.48
CA TYR A 69 8.81 -5.98 -9.58
C TYR A 69 7.35 -6.04 -9.12
N VAL A 70 7.09 -6.24 -7.82
CA VAL A 70 5.75 -6.30 -7.24
C VAL A 70 5.07 -4.92 -7.28
N GLY A 71 3.74 -4.90 -7.28
CA GLY A 71 2.91 -3.68 -7.20
C GLY A 71 2.43 -3.13 -8.55
N LYS A 72 2.96 -3.63 -9.67
CA LYS A 72 2.60 -3.17 -11.04
C LYS A 72 1.75 -4.17 -11.83
N GLY A 73 1.21 -5.20 -11.16
CA GLY A 73 0.40 -6.26 -11.76
C GLY A 73 1.22 -7.43 -12.31
N VAL A 74 0.54 -8.57 -12.51
CA VAL A 74 1.15 -9.87 -12.82
C VAL A 74 1.92 -9.84 -14.15
N GLU A 75 1.35 -9.22 -15.18
CA GLU A 75 1.98 -9.14 -16.51
C GLU A 75 3.33 -8.43 -16.43
N ARG A 76 3.41 -7.32 -15.67
CA ARG A 76 4.65 -6.56 -15.53
C ARG A 76 5.66 -7.26 -14.63
N LEU A 77 5.21 -7.90 -13.57
CA LEU A 77 6.03 -8.77 -12.71
C LEU A 77 6.71 -9.86 -13.55
N MET A 78 5.95 -10.59 -14.35
CA MET A 78 6.50 -11.70 -15.13
C MET A 78 7.33 -11.21 -16.32
N ALA A 79 6.96 -10.12 -16.98
CA ALA A 79 7.78 -9.52 -18.05
C ALA A 79 9.18 -9.14 -17.55
N GLN A 80 9.26 -8.53 -16.36
CA GLN A 80 10.56 -8.21 -15.75
C GLN A 80 11.32 -9.46 -15.30
N SER A 81 10.61 -10.48 -14.80
CA SER A 81 11.23 -11.72 -14.31
C SER A 81 11.82 -12.56 -15.42
N ILE A 82 11.14 -12.69 -16.57
CA ILE A 82 11.66 -13.45 -17.72
C ILE A 82 12.65 -12.65 -18.57
N ASN A 83 12.66 -11.33 -18.47
CA ASN A 83 13.56 -10.41 -19.19
C ASN A 83 13.67 -10.72 -20.71
N GLY A 84 12.55 -11.10 -21.35
CA GLY A 84 12.50 -11.43 -22.78
C GLY A 84 12.99 -12.82 -23.16
N TYR A 85 13.43 -13.65 -22.21
CA TYR A 85 13.95 -15.00 -22.48
C TYR A 85 12.87 -16.09 -22.63
N ALA A 86 11.59 -15.75 -22.46
CA ALA A 86 10.48 -16.70 -22.63
C ALA A 86 9.22 -15.95 -23.10
N ASP A 87 8.20 -16.72 -23.52
CA ASP A 87 6.89 -16.19 -23.87
C ASP A 87 6.18 -15.65 -22.63
N LEU A 88 5.71 -14.39 -22.71
CA LEU A 88 5.09 -13.71 -21.59
C LEU A 88 3.73 -14.34 -21.20
N SER A 89 2.93 -14.74 -22.17
CA SER A 89 1.61 -15.33 -21.91
C SER A 89 1.76 -16.64 -21.13
N ARG A 90 2.72 -17.48 -21.55
CA ARG A 90 3.06 -18.72 -20.84
C ARG A 90 3.60 -18.46 -19.43
N ALA A 91 4.46 -17.45 -19.28
CA ALA A 91 5.01 -17.08 -17.97
C ALA A 91 3.93 -16.62 -17.00
N VAL A 92 2.97 -15.80 -17.48
CA VAL A 92 1.82 -15.33 -16.68
C VAL A 92 0.90 -16.51 -16.31
N GLU A 93 0.64 -17.43 -17.24
CA GLU A 93 -0.16 -18.64 -16.97
C GLU A 93 0.46 -19.49 -15.86
N LEU A 94 1.76 -19.75 -15.95
CA LEU A 94 2.52 -20.53 -14.96
C LEU A 94 2.51 -19.83 -13.59
N PHE A 95 2.75 -18.53 -13.56
CA PHE A 95 2.68 -17.76 -12.32
C PHE A 95 1.29 -17.88 -11.68
N ARG A 96 0.21 -17.68 -12.45
CA ARG A 96 -1.16 -17.79 -11.93
C ARG A 96 -1.45 -19.19 -11.37
N LYS A 97 -0.98 -20.24 -12.04
CA LYS A 97 -1.08 -21.62 -11.57
C LYS A 97 -0.36 -21.78 -10.22
N HIS A 98 0.95 -21.52 -10.19
CA HIS A 98 1.76 -21.74 -8.99
C HIS A 98 1.33 -20.86 -7.82
N TYR A 99 0.99 -19.59 -8.10
CA TYR A 99 0.51 -18.68 -7.07
C TYR A 99 -0.84 -19.12 -6.51
N SER A 100 -1.76 -19.57 -7.36
CA SER A 100 -3.06 -20.10 -6.94
C SER A 100 -2.97 -21.30 -6.01
N GLU A 101 -1.96 -22.16 -6.21
CA GLU A 101 -1.72 -23.35 -5.39
C GLU A 101 -1.05 -23.02 -4.04
N ASN A 102 -0.35 -21.91 -3.96
CA ASN A 102 0.54 -21.57 -2.83
C ASN A 102 0.25 -20.19 -2.18
N LEU A 103 -0.97 -19.69 -2.30
CA LEU A 103 -1.37 -18.35 -1.85
C LEU A 103 -1.11 -18.04 -0.37
N MET A 104 -1.07 -19.06 0.50
CA MET A 104 -1.17 -18.91 1.95
C MET A 104 -0.04 -19.63 2.69
N ASN A 105 1.07 -19.98 2.01
CA ASN A 105 2.19 -20.66 2.70
C ASN A 105 2.86 -19.73 3.71
N HIS A 106 2.99 -18.44 3.38
CA HIS A 106 3.65 -17.41 4.19
C HIS A 106 2.81 -16.14 4.33
N THR A 107 1.78 -16.00 3.52
CA THR A 107 0.93 -14.80 3.45
C THR A 107 0.19 -14.57 4.78
N ARG A 108 0.28 -13.35 5.31
CA ARG A 108 -0.34 -12.94 6.57
C ARG A 108 -0.56 -11.43 6.61
N PHE A 109 -1.43 -10.97 7.50
CA PHE A 109 -1.51 -9.54 7.78
C PHE A 109 -0.19 -8.99 8.32
N TYR A 110 0.12 -7.74 7.96
CA TYR A 110 1.07 -6.97 8.74
C TYR A 110 0.54 -6.74 10.17
N PRO A 111 1.44 -6.44 11.13
CA PRO A 111 1.03 -6.14 12.50
C PRO A 111 -0.07 -5.07 12.54
N SER A 112 -1.05 -5.26 13.41
CA SER A 112 -2.24 -4.41 13.57
C SER A 112 -3.19 -4.34 12.37
N GLY A 113 -2.97 -5.08 11.27
CA GLY A 113 -3.84 -5.03 10.09
C GLY A 113 -5.31 -5.34 10.43
N ARG A 114 -5.57 -6.46 11.12
CA ARG A 114 -6.93 -6.82 11.54
C ARG A 114 -7.53 -5.81 12.53
N GLU A 115 -6.73 -5.35 13.48
CA GLU A 115 -7.14 -4.37 14.49
C GLU A 115 -7.58 -3.04 13.87
N ILE A 116 -6.90 -2.58 12.82
CA ILE A 116 -7.25 -1.36 12.11
C ILE A 116 -8.56 -1.51 11.35
N LEU A 117 -8.77 -2.65 10.68
CA LEU A 117 -10.03 -2.92 10.00
C LEU A 117 -11.21 -2.91 10.98
N ASP A 118 -11.03 -3.48 12.17
CA ASP A 118 -12.04 -3.46 13.21
C ASP A 118 -12.26 -2.07 13.82
N HIS A 119 -11.19 -1.29 13.98
CA HIS A 119 -11.28 0.07 14.52
C HIS A 119 -12.11 1.00 13.62
N PHE A 120 -11.98 0.89 12.31
CA PHE A 120 -12.69 1.73 11.34
C PHE A 120 -13.97 1.10 10.78
N ARG A 121 -14.61 0.17 11.52
CA ARG A 121 -15.87 -0.47 11.09
C ARG A 121 -17.04 0.50 10.87
N ASP A 122 -16.97 1.68 11.47
CA ASP A 122 -17.95 2.75 11.27
C ASP A 122 -17.72 3.57 9.99
N LYS A 123 -16.61 3.33 9.29
CA LYS A 123 -16.26 3.98 8.03
C LYS A 123 -16.45 3.00 6.87
N LYS A 124 -16.58 3.55 5.66
CA LYS A 124 -16.44 2.72 4.45
C LYS A 124 -15.01 2.28 4.28
N GLN A 125 -14.81 1.00 4.06
CA GLN A 125 -13.50 0.40 3.85
C GLN A 125 -13.45 -0.33 2.51
N ALA A 126 -12.42 -0.08 1.71
CA ALA A 126 -12.26 -0.72 0.41
C ALA A 126 -10.81 -1.10 0.13
N ILE A 127 -10.62 -2.02 -0.80
CA ILE A 127 -9.33 -2.36 -1.39
C ILE A 127 -9.28 -1.81 -2.82
N CYS A 128 -8.14 -1.20 -3.18
CA CYS A 128 -7.80 -0.83 -4.55
C CYS A 128 -6.37 -1.30 -4.83
N SER A 129 -6.23 -2.42 -5.53
CA SER A 129 -4.94 -3.07 -5.76
C SER A 129 -4.70 -3.41 -7.23
N ASN A 130 -3.43 -3.47 -7.66
CA ASN A 130 -3.04 -3.98 -8.98
C ASN A 130 -2.99 -5.52 -9.04
N LYS A 131 -3.16 -6.19 -7.91
CA LYS A 131 -3.35 -7.64 -7.82
C LYS A 131 -4.71 -8.04 -8.41
N PRO A 132 -4.84 -9.18 -9.13
CA PRO A 132 -6.13 -9.71 -9.54
C PRO A 132 -7.10 -9.87 -8.37
N GLU A 133 -8.37 -9.49 -8.58
CA GLU A 133 -9.39 -9.45 -7.53
C GLU A 133 -9.63 -10.82 -6.89
N ASP A 134 -9.63 -11.91 -7.68
CA ASP A 134 -9.84 -13.25 -7.17
C ASP A 134 -8.76 -13.66 -6.16
N PHE A 135 -7.49 -13.30 -6.38
CA PHE A 135 -6.41 -13.56 -5.41
C PHE A 135 -6.59 -12.75 -4.13
N VAL A 136 -6.98 -11.48 -4.23
CA VAL A 136 -7.28 -10.65 -3.05
C VAL A 136 -8.37 -11.30 -2.22
N ARG A 137 -9.50 -11.68 -2.85
CA ARG A 137 -10.65 -12.30 -2.16
C ARG A 137 -10.29 -13.64 -1.52
N ARG A 138 -9.57 -14.51 -2.22
CA ARG A 138 -9.16 -15.81 -1.70
C ARG A 138 -8.23 -15.68 -0.50
N ILE A 139 -7.28 -14.75 -0.54
CA ILE A 139 -6.39 -14.48 0.60
C ILE A 139 -7.21 -13.96 1.78
N LEU A 140 -8.08 -12.96 1.59
CA LEU A 140 -8.94 -12.43 2.65
C LEU A 140 -9.89 -13.48 3.23
N GLN A 141 -10.43 -14.35 2.39
CA GLN A 141 -11.25 -15.48 2.84
C GLN A 141 -10.46 -16.43 3.71
N SER A 142 -9.25 -16.80 3.31
CA SER A 142 -8.36 -17.65 4.10
C SER A 142 -7.91 -16.99 5.41
N LEU A 143 -7.81 -15.67 5.43
CA LEU A 143 -7.54 -14.87 6.62
C LEU A 143 -8.80 -14.55 7.45
N GLU A 144 -9.98 -15.04 7.06
CA GLU A 144 -11.28 -14.78 7.71
C GLU A 144 -11.55 -13.27 7.88
N SER A 145 -11.27 -12.46 6.84
CA SER A 145 -11.31 -11.00 6.89
C SER A 145 -11.90 -10.34 5.65
N LEU A 146 -12.89 -10.97 5.01
CA LEU A 146 -13.67 -10.35 3.92
C LEU A 146 -14.68 -9.32 4.43
N ASP A 147 -15.28 -9.59 5.57
CA ASP A 147 -16.41 -8.84 6.14
C ASP A 147 -16.17 -7.33 6.34
N PRO A 148 -14.98 -6.85 6.71
CA PRO A 148 -14.72 -5.42 6.88
C PRO A 148 -14.81 -4.59 5.61
N PHE A 149 -14.74 -5.20 4.40
CA PHE A 149 -14.63 -4.45 3.15
C PHE A 149 -15.97 -4.28 2.45
N ASP A 150 -16.40 -3.03 2.25
CA ASP A 150 -17.57 -2.65 1.47
C ASP A 150 -17.35 -2.82 -0.06
N ALA A 151 -16.07 -2.77 -0.50
CA ALA A 151 -15.67 -3.02 -1.89
C ALA A 151 -14.24 -3.55 -2.00
N ILE A 152 -14.01 -4.37 -3.00
CA ILE A 152 -12.68 -4.86 -3.38
C ILE A 152 -12.54 -4.66 -4.88
N LEU A 153 -11.52 -3.89 -5.29
CA LEU A 153 -11.15 -3.70 -6.69
C LEU A 153 -9.74 -4.23 -6.90
N GLY A 154 -9.64 -5.23 -7.75
CA GLY A 154 -8.36 -5.74 -8.25
C GLY A 154 -7.92 -5.04 -9.53
N GLY A 155 -6.72 -5.37 -10.01
CA GLY A 155 -6.18 -4.80 -11.25
C GLY A 155 -6.91 -5.24 -12.52
N ASP A 156 -7.81 -6.19 -12.42
CA ASP A 156 -8.72 -6.69 -13.46
C ASP A 156 -10.17 -6.21 -13.28
N SER A 157 -10.47 -5.46 -12.22
CA SER A 157 -11.78 -4.85 -11.97
C SER A 157 -11.95 -3.50 -12.67
N VAL A 158 -10.89 -2.93 -13.23
CA VAL A 158 -10.83 -1.63 -13.91
C VAL A 158 -10.11 -1.74 -15.24
N LYS A 159 -10.30 -0.76 -16.13
CA LYS A 159 -9.60 -0.74 -17.43
C LYS A 159 -8.15 -0.34 -17.26
N SER A 160 -7.90 0.63 -16.40
CA SER A 160 -6.58 1.19 -16.14
C SER A 160 -6.15 0.93 -14.70
N LYS A 161 -5.02 0.22 -14.53
CA LYS A 161 -4.43 -0.08 -13.21
C LYS A 161 -3.78 1.17 -12.60
N LYS A 162 -3.61 1.19 -11.27
CA LYS A 162 -2.77 2.19 -10.59
C LYS A 162 -1.42 2.33 -11.30
N PRO A 163 -0.88 3.53 -11.55
CA PRO A 163 -1.24 4.82 -10.94
C PRO A 163 -2.37 5.60 -11.66
N ASP A 164 -3.15 4.98 -12.54
CA ASP A 164 -4.36 5.60 -13.05
C ASP A 164 -5.38 5.71 -11.90
N PRO A 165 -6.09 6.85 -11.75
CA PRO A 165 -7.03 7.06 -10.65
C PRO A 165 -8.37 6.33 -10.84
N GLU A 166 -8.61 5.62 -11.95
CA GLU A 166 -9.91 5.02 -12.30
C GLU A 166 -10.52 4.23 -11.13
N GLY A 167 -9.73 3.35 -10.49
CA GLY A 167 -10.22 2.56 -9.36
C GLY A 167 -10.63 3.41 -8.16
N MET A 168 -9.84 4.44 -7.82
CA MET A 168 -10.18 5.37 -6.73
C MET A 168 -11.42 6.19 -7.05
N LEU A 169 -11.51 6.74 -8.27
CA LEU A 169 -12.68 7.52 -8.71
C LEU A 169 -13.95 6.67 -8.70
N HIS A 170 -13.86 5.40 -9.10
CA HIS A 170 -14.98 4.45 -9.01
C HIS A 170 -15.44 4.23 -7.56
N LEU A 171 -14.51 4.11 -6.60
CA LEU A 171 -14.85 3.97 -5.18
C LEU A 171 -15.47 5.24 -4.60
N LEU A 172 -14.93 6.42 -4.96
CA LEU A 172 -15.51 7.70 -4.54
C LEU A 172 -16.95 7.86 -5.04
N ASP A 173 -17.20 7.54 -6.30
CA ASP A 173 -18.55 7.57 -6.89
C ASP A 173 -19.48 6.55 -6.22
N ARG A 174 -19.04 5.31 -6.10
CA ARG A 174 -19.83 4.23 -5.46
C ARG A 174 -20.29 4.57 -4.05
N PHE A 175 -19.42 5.21 -3.26
CA PHE A 175 -19.73 5.57 -1.87
C PHE A 175 -20.23 7.01 -1.72
N GLN A 176 -20.40 7.76 -2.81
CA GLN A 176 -20.77 9.16 -2.82
C GLN A 176 -19.90 9.97 -1.83
N CYS A 177 -18.58 9.68 -1.84
CA CYS A 177 -17.61 10.24 -0.94
C CYS A 177 -16.84 11.38 -1.62
N ALA A 178 -16.80 12.54 -0.99
CA ALA A 178 -15.97 13.65 -1.45
C ALA A 178 -14.48 13.28 -1.31
N PRO A 179 -13.61 13.61 -2.29
CA PRO A 179 -12.20 13.21 -2.27
C PRO A 179 -11.47 13.60 -0.99
N GLU A 180 -11.74 14.77 -0.43
CA GLU A 180 -11.14 15.26 0.82
C GLU A 180 -11.54 14.48 2.07
N MET A 181 -12.58 13.65 1.98
CA MET A 181 -13.05 12.74 3.02
C MET A 181 -12.57 11.30 2.83
N ALA A 182 -11.70 11.06 1.86
CA ALA A 182 -11.11 9.76 1.60
C ALA A 182 -9.59 9.77 1.81
N VAL A 183 -9.06 8.62 2.21
CA VAL A 183 -7.62 8.36 2.26
C VAL A 183 -7.28 7.08 1.49
N LEU A 184 -6.20 7.13 0.70
CA LEU A 184 -5.55 5.95 0.13
C LEU A 184 -4.31 5.62 0.94
N VAL A 185 -4.31 4.44 1.55
CA VAL A 185 -3.18 3.87 2.30
C VAL A 185 -2.46 2.89 1.39
N GLY A 186 -1.17 3.11 1.15
CA GLY A 186 -0.36 2.26 0.28
C GLY A 186 1.09 2.23 0.72
N ASP A 187 1.93 1.51 0.00
CA ASP A 187 3.35 1.34 0.33
C ASP A 187 4.30 1.79 -0.79
N SER A 188 3.77 2.29 -1.89
CA SER A 188 4.54 2.54 -3.11
C SER A 188 4.25 3.90 -3.76
N PRO A 189 5.15 4.41 -4.62
CA PRO A 189 4.87 5.60 -5.43
C PRO A 189 3.59 5.50 -6.25
N VAL A 190 3.25 4.28 -6.69
CA VAL A 190 2.04 4.00 -7.48
C VAL A 190 0.78 4.39 -6.72
N ASP A 191 0.72 4.13 -5.42
CA ASP A 191 -0.42 4.47 -4.57
C ASP A 191 -0.53 5.98 -4.35
N ILE A 192 0.60 6.62 -4.05
CA ILE A 192 0.67 8.06 -3.81
C ILE A 192 0.22 8.81 -5.07
N GLU A 193 0.74 8.43 -6.25
CA GLU A 193 0.33 9.03 -7.51
C GLU A 193 -1.16 8.81 -7.79
N THR A 194 -1.68 7.61 -7.52
CA THR A 194 -3.11 7.30 -7.67
C THR A 194 -3.96 8.22 -6.80
N GLY A 195 -3.61 8.32 -5.51
CA GLY A 195 -4.35 9.17 -4.57
C GLY A 195 -4.31 10.64 -4.96
N LYS A 196 -3.14 11.16 -5.33
CA LYS A 196 -2.99 12.54 -5.80
C LYS A 196 -3.82 12.84 -7.05
N ARG A 197 -3.82 11.94 -8.03
CA ARG A 197 -4.62 12.08 -9.26
C ARG A 197 -6.13 12.01 -8.99
N ALA A 198 -6.54 11.26 -7.96
CA ALA A 198 -7.93 11.18 -7.52
C ALA A 198 -8.33 12.33 -6.57
N GLY A 199 -7.38 13.15 -6.11
CA GLY A 199 -7.62 14.25 -5.18
C GLY A 199 -7.86 13.82 -3.73
N VAL A 200 -7.50 12.57 -3.37
CA VAL A 200 -7.67 12.03 -2.02
C VAL A 200 -6.38 12.19 -1.20
N TYR A 201 -6.51 12.11 0.12
CA TYR A 201 -5.36 12.11 1.02
C TYR A 201 -4.55 10.82 0.85
N THR A 202 -3.23 10.92 0.92
CA THR A 202 -2.32 9.79 0.72
C THR A 202 -1.52 9.50 1.99
N CYS A 203 -1.58 8.25 2.45
CA CYS A 203 -0.81 7.78 3.60
C CYS A 203 0.08 6.62 3.16
N VAL A 204 1.39 6.72 3.34
CA VAL A 204 2.31 5.64 3.00
C VAL A 204 2.74 4.88 4.24
N VAL A 205 2.82 3.55 4.13
CA VAL A 205 3.43 2.70 5.15
C VAL A 205 4.91 2.48 4.81
N ASN A 206 5.80 2.71 5.79
CA ASN A 206 7.26 2.64 5.58
C ASN A 206 7.82 1.21 5.56
N TYR A 207 7.06 0.22 6.05
CA TYR A 207 7.49 -1.19 6.11
C TYR A 207 7.25 -1.97 4.81
N GLY A 208 6.54 -1.39 3.84
CA GLY A 208 6.09 -2.06 2.62
C GLY A 208 7.20 -2.40 1.62
N LEU A 209 6.80 -2.63 0.37
CA LEU A 209 7.67 -3.10 -0.71
C LEU A 209 8.34 -1.97 -1.49
N GLY A 210 7.77 -0.75 -1.45
CA GLY A 210 8.23 0.40 -2.24
C GLY A 210 9.63 0.88 -1.88
N ASP A 211 10.28 1.56 -2.83
CA ASP A 211 11.58 2.19 -2.61
C ASP A 211 11.39 3.52 -1.86
N PRO A 212 12.01 3.71 -0.67
CA PRO A 212 11.86 4.94 0.11
C PRO A 212 12.27 6.22 -0.63
N LYS A 213 13.25 6.14 -1.55
CA LYS A 213 13.68 7.30 -2.34
C LYS A 213 12.64 7.69 -3.38
N GLU A 214 12.05 6.69 -4.06
CA GLU A 214 10.97 6.92 -5.02
C GLU A 214 9.73 7.47 -4.29
N ILE A 215 9.37 6.91 -3.14
CA ILE A 215 8.28 7.39 -2.27
C ILE A 215 8.50 8.86 -1.89
N ALA A 216 9.68 9.20 -1.40
CA ALA A 216 10.01 10.57 -1.01
C ALA A 216 9.91 11.55 -2.20
N SER A 217 10.26 11.12 -3.42
CA SER A 217 10.20 11.97 -4.62
C SER A 217 8.78 12.34 -5.05
N VAL A 218 7.81 11.47 -4.80
CA VAL A 218 6.38 11.76 -5.09
C VAL A 218 5.66 12.45 -3.93
N GLY A 219 6.20 12.40 -2.70
CA GLY A 219 5.76 13.14 -1.53
C GLY A 219 4.34 12.79 -1.07
N PRO A 220 4.13 11.75 -0.26
CA PRO A 220 2.84 11.46 0.37
C PRO A 220 2.41 12.58 1.33
N ASP A 221 1.12 12.69 1.63
CA ASP A 221 0.62 13.64 2.62
C ASP A 221 1.03 13.26 4.06
N CYS A 222 1.13 11.96 4.35
CA CYS A 222 1.73 11.45 5.59
C CYS A 222 2.38 10.08 5.38
N SER A 223 3.23 9.69 6.35
CA SER A 223 3.83 8.37 6.43
C SER A 223 3.69 7.80 7.84
N ILE A 224 3.61 6.48 7.94
CA ILE A 224 3.48 5.73 9.20
C ILE A 224 4.42 4.52 9.19
N ASP A 225 4.91 4.16 10.36
CA ASP A 225 5.73 2.97 10.56
C ASP A 225 4.89 1.74 10.95
N HIS A 226 3.70 1.97 11.49
CA HIS A 226 2.76 0.93 11.90
C HIS A 226 1.32 1.29 11.53
N LEU A 227 0.53 0.31 11.07
CA LEU A 227 -0.89 0.52 10.73
C LEU A 227 -1.70 1.09 11.90
N SER A 228 -1.33 0.77 13.15
CA SER A 228 -1.99 1.31 14.34
C SER A 228 -1.97 2.84 14.42
N GLU A 229 -1.01 3.51 13.79
CA GLU A 229 -0.91 4.98 13.79
C GLU A 229 -2.03 5.66 12.98
N LEU A 230 -2.72 4.92 12.10
CA LEU A 230 -3.90 5.44 11.40
C LEU A 230 -4.98 5.96 12.37
N LYS A 231 -5.08 5.36 13.58
CA LYS A 231 -6.01 5.80 14.63
C LYS A 231 -5.68 7.20 15.16
N ASP A 232 -4.43 7.62 15.07
CA ASP A 232 -3.96 8.92 15.54
C ASP A 232 -4.10 10.01 14.47
N LEU A 233 -4.19 9.60 13.21
CA LEU A 233 -4.28 10.49 12.05
C LEU A 233 -5.72 10.73 11.59
N PHE A 234 -6.60 9.73 11.77
CA PHE A 234 -7.96 9.74 11.20
C PHE A 234 -9.05 9.45 12.25
N TYR A 235 -10.28 9.98 12.00
CA TYR A 235 -11.48 9.73 12.79
C TYR A 235 -12.76 9.80 11.95
#